data_a4b0fe7855f0dde128f97e5d3a99be99
#
_entry.id   a4b0fe7855f0dde128f97e5d3a99be99
#
_cell.length_a   1.000
_cell.length_b   1.000
_cell.length_c   1.000
_cell.angle_alpha   90.00
_cell.angle_beta   90.00
_cell.angle_gamma   90.00
#
_symmetry.space_group_name_H-M   'P 1'
#
loop_
_entity.id
_entity.type
_entity.pdbx_description
1 polymer ?
#
loop_
_entity_poly.entity_id
_entity_poly.type
_entity_poly.pdbx_seq_one_letter_code
_entity_poly.pdbx_strand_id
1 'polypeptide(L)'
;YILAARPGCGKTTLAAALAERMLERGRRILFISLEMSRKQLMARRVAADVGRATAAQILRGELSEEERKAVGESLVKLAKRPLFFNRRASLNTSEIQFLAKQNRADVVIIDYLGLMKHDAGKSLYERVTGTSNQLKRMARGLETPVLCLAQLNRGVEGRQNQEPRLSDLRDSGAIEQDADGVLLIHRPAIEDADEYGPTPMEVTVAKNRHGRTGKIELNWYMRSGRILEVRHRG
;
A
#
# COMPACT_ATOMS: atom_id res chain seq x y z
N TYR A 1 1.64 -9.73 -6.49
CA TYR A 1 2.63 -9.26 -5.52
C TYR A 1 1.95 -9.00 -4.19
N ILE A 2 2.68 -9.22 -3.10
CA ILE A 2 2.22 -8.95 -1.73
C ILE A 2 3.09 -7.86 -1.11
N LEU A 3 2.45 -6.89 -0.46
CA LEU A 3 3.09 -5.90 0.39
C LEU A 3 2.58 -6.09 1.81
N ALA A 4 3.41 -6.59 2.71
CA ALA A 4 3.00 -6.94 4.05
C ALA A 4 3.73 -6.15 5.14
N ALA A 5 3.00 -5.81 6.19
CA ALA A 5 3.54 -5.08 7.34
C ALA A 5 2.71 -5.34 8.60
N ARG A 6 3.30 -5.03 9.76
CA ARG A 6 2.55 -4.82 10.99
C ARG A 6 1.69 -3.55 10.90
N PRO A 7 0.60 -3.43 11.68
CA PRO A 7 -0.15 -2.18 11.80
C PRO A 7 0.77 -1.00 12.14
N GLY A 8 0.49 0.17 11.55
CA GLY A 8 1.28 1.38 11.80
C GLY A 8 2.64 1.48 11.10
N CYS A 9 3.11 0.42 10.42
CA CYS A 9 4.40 0.43 9.70
C CYS A 9 4.36 1.08 8.31
N GLY A 10 3.28 1.78 7.95
CA GLY A 10 3.24 2.55 6.70
C GLY A 10 2.86 1.77 5.43
N LYS A 11 2.22 0.60 5.55
CA LYS A 11 1.79 -0.26 4.43
C LYS A 11 1.00 0.51 3.36
N THR A 12 -0.11 1.15 3.73
CA THR A 12 -0.94 1.96 2.82
C THR A 12 -0.17 3.16 2.27
N THR A 13 0.70 3.76 3.10
CA THR A 13 1.53 4.90 2.70
C THR A 13 2.52 4.52 1.60
N LEU A 14 3.21 3.39 1.75
CA LEU A 14 4.13 2.90 0.72
C LEU A 14 3.38 2.49 -0.55
N ALA A 15 2.22 1.82 -0.43
CA ALA A 15 1.40 1.46 -1.59
C ALA A 15 0.93 2.72 -2.35
N ALA A 16 0.54 3.79 -1.64
CA ALA A 16 0.19 5.07 -2.26
C ALA A 16 1.40 5.74 -2.93
N ALA A 17 2.58 5.71 -2.31
CA ALA A 17 3.81 6.24 -2.91
C ALA A 17 4.20 5.48 -4.18
N LEU A 18 4.10 4.15 -4.18
CA LEU A 18 4.30 3.32 -5.38
C LEU A 18 3.29 3.65 -6.48
N ALA A 19 2.00 3.82 -6.11
CA ALA A 19 0.97 4.24 -7.06
C ALA A 19 1.32 5.59 -7.71
N GLU A 20 1.76 6.58 -6.93
CA GLU A 20 2.17 7.88 -7.47
C GLU A 20 3.32 7.76 -8.47
N ARG A 21 4.34 6.98 -8.17
CA ARG A 21 5.46 6.74 -9.10
C ARG A 21 5.04 6.06 -10.40
N MET A 22 4.07 5.16 -10.33
CA MET A 22 3.49 4.53 -11.53
C MET A 22 2.61 5.51 -12.33
N LEU A 23 1.81 6.33 -11.64
CA LEU A 23 1.00 7.39 -12.26
C LEU A 23 1.87 8.45 -12.97
N GLU A 24 3.02 8.82 -12.40
CA GLU A 24 4.01 9.71 -13.00
C GLU A 24 4.58 9.16 -14.32
N ARG A 25 4.62 7.84 -14.45
CA ARG A 25 5.00 7.12 -15.67
C ARG A 25 3.82 6.85 -16.61
N GLY A 26 2.69 7.52 -16.39
CA GLY A 26 1.49 7.42 -17.23
C GLY A 26 0.67 6.15 -17.05
N ARG A 27 0.94 5.34 -16.01
CA ARG A 27 0.17 4.11 -15.75
C ARG A 27 -1.19 4.43 -15.15
N ARG A 28 -2.19 3.65 -15.53
CA ARG A 28 -3.57 3.73 -15.02
C ARG A 28 -3.69 2.81 -13.81
N ILE A 29 -4.03 3.36 -12.65
CA ILE A 29 -4.05 2.61 -11.40
C ILE A 29 -5.49 2.47 -10.90
N LEU A 30 -5.93 1.24 -10.62
CA LEU A 30 -7.13 0.98 -9.83
C LEU A 30 -6.71 0.69 -8.38
N PHE A 31 -7.06 1.59 -7.47
CA PHE A 31 -6.78 1.44 -6.05
C PHE A 31 -8.07 1.02 -5.31
N ILE A 32 -8.15 -0.23 -4.91
CA ILE A 32 -9.24 -0.78 -4.11
C ILE A 32 -8.90 -0.57 -2.63
N SER A 33 -9.56 0.40 -2.02
CA SER A 33 -9.42 0.67 -0.59
C SER A 33 -10.65 0.15 0.15
N LEU A 34 -10.45 -0.84 0.99
CA LEU A 34 -11.51 -1.46 1.80
C LEU A 34 -11.47 -0.98 3.25
N GLU A 35 -10.34 -0.42 3.70
CA GLU A 35 -10.13 0.09 5.05
C GLU A 35 -10.37 1.60 5.14
N MET A 36 -9.88 2.35 4.15
CA MET A 36 -9.92 3.81 4.17
C MET A 36 -10.88 4.38 3.14
N SER A 37 -11.54 5.49 3.50
CA SER A 37 -12.35 6.23 2.55
C SER A 37 -11.49 6.90 1.47
N ARG A 38 -12.07 7.10 0.28
CA ARG A 38 -11.44 7.85 -0.82
C ARG A 38 -10.96 9.24 -0.36
N LYS A 39 -11.75 9.92 0.49
CA LYS A 39 -11.40 11.25 1.03
C LYS A 39 -10.10 11.20 1.85
N GLN A 40 -9.95 10.20 2.71
CA GLN A 40 -8.74 10.00 3.51
C GLN A 40 -7.52 9.68 2.65
N LEU A 41 -7.66 8.80 1.64
CA LEU A 41 -6.56 8.49 0.71
C LEU A 41 -6.15 9.72 -0.11
N MET A 42 -7.11 10.51 -0.60
CA MET A 42 -6.81 11.75 -1.32
C MET A 42 -6.09 12.76 -0.43
N ALA A 43 -6.52 12.93 0.82
CA ALA A 43 -5.83 13.82 1.76
C ALA A 43 -4.39 13.36 2.02
N ARG A 44 -4.12 12.06 2.17
CA ARG A 44 -2.75 11.52 2.30
C ARG A 44 -1.90 11.77 1.04
N ARG A 45 -2.48 11.59 -0.16
CA ARG A 45 -1.79 11.89 -1.41
C ARG A 45 -1.37 13.35 -1.51
N VAL A 46 -2.30 14.25 -1.22
CA VAL A 46 -2.05 15.70 -1.24
C VAL A 46 -1.01 16.08 -0.19
N ALA A 47 -1.12 15.56 1.04
CA ALA A 47 -0.15 15.81 2.10
C ALA A 47 1.27 15.37 1.68
N ALA A 48 1.41 14.20 1.06
CA ALA A 48 2.69 13.70 0.57
C ALA A 48 3.26 14.54 -0.59
N ASP A 49 2.43 15.06 -1.48
CA ASP A 49 2.83 15.91 -2.60
C ASP A 49 3.27 17.30 -2.11
N VAL A 50 2.49 17.91 -1.22
CA VAL A 50 2.77 19.26 -0.63
C VAL A 50 3.96 19.21 0.34
N GLY A 51 4.04 18.18 1.18
CA GLY A 51 5.17 17.94 2.10
C GLY A 51 5.15 18.72 3.42
N ARG A 52 4.32 19.78 3.54
CA ARG A 52 4.27 20.67 4.73
C ARG A 52 2.96 20.62 5.50
N ALA A 53 1.89 20.09 4.93
CA ALA A 53 0.60 19.89 5.60
C ALA A 53 0.37 18.40 5.89
N THR A 54 -0.32 18.10 6.99
CA THR A 54 -0.73 16.73 7.32
C THR A 54 -2.06 16.39 6.66
N ALA A 55 -2.33 15.10 6.44
CA ALA A 55 -3.63 14.65 5.96
C ALA A 55 -4.79 15.05 6.91
N ALA A 56 -4.53 15.10 8.21
CA ALA A 56 -5.51 15.51 9.22
C ALA A 56 -5.87 17.00 9.08
N GLN A 57 -4.88 17.88 8.94
CA GLN A 57 -5.10 19.31 8.70
C GLN A 57 -5.90 19.55 7.41
N ILE A 58 -5.55 18.83 6.32
CA ILE A 58 -6.27 18.93 5.04
C ILE A 58 -7.73 18.51 5.22
N LEU A 59 -8.01 17.43 5.96
CA LEU A 59 -9.36 16.92 6.18
C LEU A 59 -10.21 17.85 7.03
N ARG A 60 -9.60 18.55 8.00
CA ARG A 60 -10.28 19.50 8.90
C ARG A 60 -10.33 20.91 8.35
N GLY A 61 -9.56 21.21 7.28
CA GLY A 61 -9.45 22.58 6.73
C GLY A 61 -8.58 23.52 7.58
N GLU A 62 -7.76 22.96 8.50
CA GLU A 62 -6.86 23.69 9.40
C GLU A 62 -5.55 24.01 8.69
N LEU A 63 -5.60 24.91 7.71
CA LEU A 63 -4.47 25.23 6.83
C LEU A 63 -4.21 26.75 6.85
N SER A 64 -2.94 27.14 6.86
CA SER A 64 -2.54 28.51 6.59
C SER A 64 -2.89 28.89 5.14
N GLU A 65 -2.82 30.18 4.81
CA GLU A 65 -3.11 30.65 3.45
C GLU A 65 -2.14 30.05 2.42
N GLU A 66 -0.85 29.96 2.78
CA GLU A 66 0.16 29.34 1.92
C GLU A 66 -0.08 27.84 1.71
N GLU A 67 -0.43 27.13 2.80
CA GLU A 67 -0.76 25.69 2.72
C GLU A 67 -2.01 25.47 1.88
N ARG A 68 -3.03 26.30 2.02
CA ARG A 68 -4.28 26.24 1.25
C ARG A 68 -4.00 26.39 -0.24
N LYS A 69 -3.17 27.34 -0.62
CA LYS A 69 -2.75 27.55 -2.01
C LYS A 69 -2.03 26.32 -2.55
N ALA A 70 -1.02 25.82 -1.80
CA ALA A 70 -0.25 24.64 -2.19
C ALA A 70 -1.12 23.37 -2.32
N VAL A 71 -2.08 23.19 -1.41
CA VAL A 71 -3.07 22.08 -1.46
C VAL A 71 -3.96 22.22 -2.70
N GLY A 72 -4.42 23.44 -3.04
CA GLY A 72 -5.20 23.69 -4.25
C GLY A 72 -4.44 23.33 -5.52
N GLU A 73 -3.20 23.78 -5.66
CA GLU A 73 -2.32 23.47 -6.78
C GLU A 73 -2.06 21.94 -6.90
N SER A 74 -1.79 21.28 -5.77
CA SER A 74 -1.62 19.84 -5.71
C SER A 74 -2.86 19.07 -6.15
N LEU A 75 -4.05 19.49 -5.70
CA LEU A 75 -5.32 18.89 -6.12
C LEU A 75 -5.52 18.95 -7.64
N VAL A 76 -5.28 20.10 -8.25
CA VAL A 76 -5.38 20.29 -9.71
C VAL A 76 -4.37 19.38 -10.44
N LYS A 77 -3.14 19.31 -9.97
CA LYS A 77 -2.08 18.44 -10.52
C LYS A 77 -2.46 16.96 -10.41
N LEU A 78 -2.87 16.51 -9.22
CA LEU A 78 -3.18 15.10 -8.96
C LEU A 78 -4.48 14.63 -9.62
N ALA A 79 -5.45 15.52 -9.85
CA ALA A 79 -6.71 15.21 -10.53
C ALA A 79 -6.51 14.78 -12.00
N LYS A 80 -5.42 15.21 -12.64
CA LYS A 80 -5.08 14.84 -14.02
C LYS A 80 -4.53 13.41 -14.15
N ARG A 81 -4.12 12.79 -13.05
CA ARG A 81 -3.53 11.45 -13.06
C ARG A 81 -4.62 10.37 -13.10
N PRO A 82 -4.46 9.30 -13.90
CA PRO A 82 -5.48 8.25 -14.07
C PRO A 82 -5.49 7.27 -12.88
N LEU A 83 -5.94 7.76 -11.71
CA LEU A 83 -6.16 7.00 -10.50
C LEU A 83 -7.65 6.79 -10.26
N PHE A 84 -8.06 5.54 -10.19
CA PHE A 84 -9.45 5.12 -9.97
C PHE A 84 -9.61 4.46 -8.61
N PHE A 85 -10.74 4.72 -7.96
CA PHE A 85 -11.07 4.13 -6.66
C PHE A 85 -12.37 3.33 -6.73
N ASN A 86 -12.50 2.32 -5.86
CA ASN A 86 -13.77 1.68 -5.63
C ASN A 86 -14.79 2.64 -4.97
N ARG A 87 -16.08 2.37 -5.21
CA ARG A 87 -17.18 3.11 -4.59
C ARG A 87 -17.84 2.33 -3.44
N ARG A 88 -17.65 1.02 -3.37
CA ARG A 88 -18.24 0.12 -2.37
C ARG A 88 -17.19 -0.28 -1.35
N ALA A 89 -17.60 -0.37 -0.08
CA ALA A 89 -16.72 -0.76 1.02
C ALA A 89 -16.34 -2.26 1.02
N SER A 90 -17.08 -3.10 0.30
CA SER A 90 -16.80 -4.53 0.20
C SER A 90 -16.94 -4.99 -1.24
N LEU A 91 -15.93 -5.67 -1.74
CA LEU A 91 -15.84 -6.18 -3.11
C LEU A 91 -15.32 -7.62 -3.12
N ASN A 92 -15.85 -8.44 -4.03
CA ASN A 92 -15.28 -9.73 -4.38
C ASN A 92 -14.33 -9.62 -5.58
N THR A 93 -13.63 -10.70 -5.89
CA THR A 93 -12.63 -10.73 -6.97
C THR A 93 -13.22 -10.42 -8.34
N SER A 94 -14.44 -10.90 -8.63
CA SER A 94 -15.10 -10.65 -9.93
C SER A 94 -15.50 -9.21 -10.11
N GLU A 95 -15.96 -8.53 -9.05
CA GLU A 95 -16.27 -7.10 -9.07
C GLU A 95 -14.98 -6.27 -9.29
N ILE A 96 -13.86 -6.65 -8.66
CA ILE A 96 -12.55 -6.00 -8.88
C ILE A 96 -12.10 -6.21 -10.32
N GLN A 97 -12.24 -7.41 -10.87
CA GLN A 97 -11.91 -7.71 -12.25
C GLN A 97 -12.71 -6.85 -13.25
N PHE A 98 -14.01 -6.71 -12.99
CA PHE A 98 -14.87 -5.84 -13.80
C PHE A 98 -14.40 -4.39 -13.77
N LEU A 99 -14.13 -3.84 -12.58
CA LEU A 99 -13.61 -2.47 -12.42
C LEU A 99 -12.25 -2.28 -13.09
N ALA A 100 -11.35 -3.26 -13.01
CA ALA A 100 -10.05 -3.21 -13.67
C ALA A 100 -10.18 -3.11 -15.20
N LYS A 101 -11.05 -3.92 -15.80
CA LYS A 101 -11.36 -3.86 -17.23
C LYS A 101 -12.02 -2.54 -17.63
N GLN A 102 -13.04 -2.10 -16.89
CA GLN A 102 -13.78 -0.86 -17.15
C GLN A 102 -12.85 0.37 -17.16
N ASN A 103 -11.89 0.41 -16.22
CA ASN A 103 -10.96 1.52 -16.11
C ASN A 103 -9.68 1.30 -16.94
N ARG A 104 -9.54 0.19 -17.65
CA ARG A 104 -8.32 -0.19 -18.38
C ARG A 104 -7.09 -0.05 -17.49
N ALA A 105 -7.15 -0.61 -16.28
CA ALA A 105 -6.09 -0.47 -15.29
C ALA A 105 -4.84 -1.23 -15.70
N ASP A 106 -3.69 -0.57 -15.68
CA ASP A 106 -2.37 -1.20 -15.87
C ASP A 106 -1.88 -1.89 -14.62
N VAL A 107 -2.36 -1.45 -13.44
CA VAL A 107 -2.06 -2.05 -12.13
C VAL A 107 -3.28 -1.97 -11.23
N VAL A 108 -3.53 -3.03 -10.46
CA VAL A 108 -4.54 -3.07 -9.40
C VAL A 108 -3.85 -3.12 -8.04
N ILE A 109 -4.22 -2.23 -7.13
CA ILE A 109 -3.76 -2.22 -5.74
C ILE A 109 -4.95 -2.52 -4.84
N ILE A 110 -4.82 -3.45 -3.88
CA ILE A 110 -5.90 -3.87 -2.98
C ILE A 110 -5.44 -3.68 -1.52
N ASP A 111 -6.09 -2.78 -0.80
CA ASP A 111 -5.81 -2.46 0.61
C ASP A 111 -7.06 -2.73 1.47
N TYR A 112 -7.13 -3.84 2.21
CA TYR A 112 -6.24 -5.00 2.25
C TYR A 112 -7.04 -6.30 2.08
N LEU A 113 -6.36 -7.39 1.81
CA LEU A 113 -6.94 -8.69 1.44
C LEU A 113 -7.96 -9.22 2.47
N GLY A 114 -7.70 -9.05 3.76
CA GLY A 114 -8.57 -9.56 4.83
C GLY A 114 -9.97 -8.92 4.90
N LEU A 115 -10.20 -7.78 4.23
CA LEU A 115 -11.49 -7.08 4.16
C LEU A 115 -12.30 -7.39 2.88
N MET A 116 -11.77 -8.22 1.99
CA MET A 116 -12.51 -8.63 0.80
C MET A 116 -13.73 -9.46 1.17
N LYS A 117 -14.78 -9.37 0.35
CA LYS A 117 -15.99 -10.14 0.52
C LYS A 117 -15.72 -11.64 0.26
N HIS A 118 -16.10 -12.47 1.20
CA HIS A 118 -15.93 -13.92 1.16
C HIS A 118 -17.28 -14.65 1.26
N ASP A 119 -17.30 -15.90 0.81
CA ASP A 119 -18.46 -16.78 1.00
C ASP A 119 -18.63 -17.12 2.50
N ALA A 120 -19.90 -17.22 2.94
CA ALA A 120 -20.22 -17.57 4.33
C ALA A 120 -19.77 -19.02 4.66
N GLY A 121 -19.49 -19.29 5.93
CA GLY A 121 -19.27 -20.66 6.44
C GLY A 121 -17.84 -21.18 6.38
N LYS A 122 -16.88 -20.45 5.80
CA LYS A 122 -15.47 -20.87 5.74
C LYS A 122 -14.63 -20.27 6.89
N SER A 123 -13.62 -21.02 7.33
CA SER A 123 -12.62 -20.51 8.26
C SER A 123 -11.84 -19.32 7.66
N LEU A 124 -11.21 -18.49 8.48
CA LEU A 124 -10.39 -17.37 8.01
C LEU A 124 -9.29 -17.85 7.04
N TYR A 125 -8.65 -18.97 7.37
CA TYR A 125 -7.62 -19.58 6.52
C TYR A 125 -8.16 -19.96 5.13
N GLU A 126 -9.31 -20.64 5.07
CA GLU A 126 -9.93 -21.05 3.80
C GLU A 126 -10.35 -19.84 2.95
N ARG A 127 -10.87 -18.79 3.60
CA ARG A 127 -11.23 -17.53 2.94
C ARG A 127 -10.03 -16.85 2.30
N VAL A 128 -8.95 -16.70 3.06
CA VAL A 128 -7.71 -16.07 2.60
C VAL A 128 -7.07 -16.88 1.48
N THR A 129 -7.02 -18.21 1.62
CA THR A 129 -6.51 -19.14 0.61
C THR A 129 -7.31 -19.03 -0.69
N GLY A 130 -8.64 -19.10 -0.60
CA GLY A 130 -9.52 -18.99 -1.76
C GLY A 130 -9.37 -17.65 -2.49
N THR A 131 -9.27 -16.54 -1.72
CA THR A 131 -9.08 -15.21 -2.29
C THR A 131 -7.72 -15.06 -2.97
N SER A 132 -6.63 -15.57 -2.38
CA SER A 132 -5.30 -15.55 -2.97
C SER A 132 -5.29 -16.23 -4.35
N ASN A 133 -5.83 -17.44 -4.41
CA ASN A 133 -5.97 -18.18 -5.67
C ASN A 133 -6.82 -17.44 -6.72
N GLN A 134 -7.94 -16.83 -6.31
CA GLN A 134 -8.79 -16.05 -7.21
C GLN A 134 -8.06 -14.82 -7.73
N LEU A 135 -7.34 -14.08 -6.88
CA LEU A 135 -6.54 -12.92 -7.27
C LEU A 135 -5.42 -13.30 -8.24
N LYS A 136 -4.77 -14.44 -8.03
CA LYS A 136 -3.76 -14.97 -8.95
C LYS A 136 -4.34 -15.26 -10.34
N ARG A 137 -5.52 -15.91 -10.39
CA ARG A 137 -6.22 -16.19 -11.65
C ARG A 137 -6.65 -14.89 -12.33
N MET A 138 -7.18 -13.92 -11.56
CA MET A 138 -7.58 -12.62 -12.06
C MET A 138 -6.38 -11.87 -12.68
N ALA A 139 -5.25 -11.80 -11.98
CA ALA A 139 -4.05 -11.14 -12.46
C ALA A 139 -3.56 -11.73 -13.79
N ARG A 140 -3.56 -13.06 -13.91
CA ARG A 140 -3.22 -13.77 -15.16
C ARG A 140 -4.22 -13.50 -16.26
N GLY A 141 -5.52 -13.60 -15.99
CA GLY A 141 -6.56 -13.41 -17.01
C GLY A 141 -6.74 -11.97 -17.47
N LEU A 142 -6.26 -11.00 -16.68
CA LEU A 142 -6.19 -9.58 -17.05
C LEU A 142 -4.85 -9.20 -17.67
N GLU A 143 -3.82 -10.04 -17.57
CA GLU A 143 -2.41 -9.70 -17.86
C GLU A 143 -1.97 -8.43 -17.11
N THR A 144 -2.54 -8.22 -15.91
CA THR A 144 -2.37 -6.99 -15.12
C THR A 144 -1.79 -7.35 -13.75
N PRO A 145 -0.68 -6.72 -13.32
CA PRO A 145 -0.13 -6.94 -12.00
C PRO A 145 -1.11 -6.48 -10.91
N VAL A 146 -1.24 -7.32 -9.87
CA VAL A 146 -2.03 -7.05 -8.68
C VAL A 146 -1.08 -6.94 -7.50
N LEU A 147 -1.06 -5.78 -6.83
CA LEU A 147 -0.39 -5.54 -5.56
C LEU A 147 -1.43 -5.64 -4.45
N CYS A 148 -1.35 -6.71 -3.65
CA CYS A 148 -2.26 -6.92 -2.55
C CYS A 148 -1.57 -6.64 -1.21
N LEU A 149 -2.19 -5.82 -0.38
CA LEU A 149 -1.69 -5.51 0.95
C LEU A 149 -2.15 -6.58 1.94
N ALA A 150 -1.23 -7.02 2.81
CA ALA A 150 -1.50 -8.02 3.83
C ALA A 150 -0.99 -7.57 5.20
N GLN A 151 -1.62 -8.02 6.26
CA GLN A 151 -1.19 -7.77 7.63
C GLN A 151 -0.37 -8.95 8.14
N LEU A 152 0.74 -8.68 8.83
CA LEU A 152 1.57 -9.69 9.46
C LEU A 152 1.03 -10.07 10.84
N ASN A 153 1.25 -11.32 11.24
CA ASN A 153 0.88 -11.83 12.56
C ASN A 153 1.63 -11.14 13.70
N ARG A 154 1.05 -11.18 14.90
CA ARG A 154 1.63 -10.58 16.10
C ARG A 154 2.94 -11.25 16.55
N GLY A 155 3.26 -12.46 16.09
CA GLY A 155 4.49 -13.17 16.42
C GLY A 155 5.80 -12.42 16.11
N VAL A 156 5.73 -11.41 15.23
CA VAL A 156 6.86 -10.50 14.96
C VAL A 156 7.24 -9.68 16.20
N GLU A 157 6.28 -9.28 17.02
CA GLU A 157 6.48 -8.41 18.18
C GLU A 157 7.29 -9.08 19.30
N GLY A 158 7.25 -10.41 19.38
CA GLY A 158 8.04 -11.19 20.35
C GLY A 158 9.52 -11.37 20.02
N ARG A 159 9.98 -10.84 18.88
CA ARG A 159 11.40 -10.95 18.48
C ARG A 159 12.19 -9.72 18.90
N GLN A 160 13.45 -9.94 19.26
CA GLN A 160 14.34 -8.86 19.71
C GLN A 160 14.48 -7.73 18.67
N ASN A 161 14.55 -8.05 17.38
CA ASN A 161 14.69 -7.04 16.29
C ASN A 161 13.37 -6.71 15.59
N GLN A 162 12.26 -7.37 15.94
CA GLN A 162 10.94 -7.22 15.29
C GLN A 162 10.98 -7.25 13.74
N GLU A 163 12.02 -7.82 13.15
CA GLU A 163 12.14 -7.97 11.70
C GLU A 163 11.12 -8.98 11.16
N PRO A 164 10.32 -8.59 10.16
CA PRO A 164 9.35 -9.48 9.55
C PRO A 164 10.00 -10.52 8.65
N ARG A 165 9.39 -11.72 8.61
CA ARG A 165 9.81 -12.86 7.78
C ARG A 165 8.63 -13.40 6.99
N LEU A 166 8.88 -14.17 5.94
CA LEU A 166 7.81 -14.85 5.16
C LEU A 166 6.90 -15.70 6.06
N SER A 167 7.46 -16.36 7.08
CA SER A 167 6.69 -17.16 8.05
C SER A 167 5.65 -16.36 8.84
N ASP A 168 5.74 -15.03 8.87
CA ASP A 168 4.79 -14.17 9.57
C ASP A 168 3.51 -13.92 8.75
N LEU A 169 3.53 -14.35 7.48
CA LEU A 169 2.35 -14.52 6.64
C LEU A 169 1.60 -15.85 6.90
N ARG A 170 1.90 -16.55 7.99
CA ARG A 170 1.59 -17.95 8.26
C ARG A 170 0.11 -18.33 8.26
N ASP A 171 -0.80 -17.40 8.61
CA ASP A 171 -2.24 -17.63 8.47
C ASP A 171 -2.69 -17.55 6.99
N SER A 172 -1.74 -17.42 6.08
CA SER A 172 -1.89 -17.17 4.67
C SER A 172 -0.81 -17.92 3.86
N GLY A 173 -0.45 -19.14 4.22
CA GLY A 173 0.56 -19.93 3.49
C GLY A 173 0.30 -20.01 1.98
N ALA A 174 -0.97 -19.97 1.59
CA ALA A 174 -1.38 -19.87 0.20
C ALA A 174 -0.95 -18.53 -0.44
N ILE A 175 -1.02 -17.42 0.30
CA ILE A 175 -0.58 -16.10 -0.22
C ILE A 175 0.91 -16.16 -0.55
N GLU A 176 1.71 -16.76 0.33
CA GLU A 176 3.14 -16.91 0.08
C GLU A 176 3.40 -17.77 -1.15
N GLN A 177 2.68 -18.89 -1.31
CA GLN A 177 2.86 -19.79 -2.46
C GLN A 177 2.42 -19.14 -3.78
N ASP A 178 1.29 -18.46 -3.80
CA ASP A 178 0.69 -17.86 -4.99
C ASP A 178 1.43 -16.60 -5.46
N ALA A 179 2.03 -15.84 -4.54
CA ALA A 179 2.70 -14.59 -4.87
C ALA A 179 3.96 -14.80 -5.74
N ASP A 180 4.12 -13.98 -6.77
CA ASP A 180 5.35 -13.92 -7.57
C ASP A 180 6.43 -13.08 -6.87
N GLY A 181 6.05 -12.17 -5.98
CA GLY A 181 6.94 -11.40 -5.13
C GLY A 181 6.27 -11.01 -3.82
N VAL A 182 7.07 -10.96 -2.75
CA VAL A 182 6.64 -10.55 -1.40
C VAL A 182 7.59 -9.50 -0.88
N LEU A 183 7.02 -8.36 -0.52
CA LEU A 183 7.68 -7.22 0.08
C LEU A 183 7.24 -7.12 1.55
N LEU A 184 8.19 -7.11 2.46
CA LEU A 184 7.96 -6.98 3.89
C LEU A 184 8.47 -5.63 4.37
N ILE A 185 7.59 -4.84 4.99
CA ILE A 185 7.96 -3.54 5.55
C ILE A 185 8.31 -3.71 7.01
N HIS A 186 9.47 -3.21 7.39
CA HIS A 186 9.93 -3.05 8.75
C HIS A 186 10.19 -1.57 9.04
N ARG A 187 9.82 -1.14 10.23
CA ARG A 187 10.15 0.18 10.75
C ARG A 187 10.97 -0.02 12.02
N PRO A 188 12.29 0.16 11.96
CA PRO A 188 13.14 0.10 13.14
C PRO A 188 12.68 1.10 14.21
N ALA A 189 12.76 0.73 15.48
CA ALA A 189 12.55 1.66 16.56
C ALA A 189 13.70 2.67 16.59
N ILE A 190 13.37 3.96 16.76
CA ILE A 190 14.35 5.03 16.93
C ILE A 190 14.05 5.70 18.26
N GLU A 191 15.05 5.75 19.14
CA GLU A 191 14.89 6.32 20.49
C GLU A 191 14.62 7.83 20.45
N ASP A 192 15.24 8.58 19.51
CA ASP A 192 15.09 10.03 19.37
C ASP A 192 14.59 10.40 17.96
N ALA A 193 13.38 9.94 17.60
CA ALA A 193 12.81 10.27 16.30
C ALA A 193 12.43 11.76 16.23
N ASP A 194 13.07 12.51 15.34
CA ASP A 194 12.64 13.87 14.98
C ASP A 194 11.23 13.80 14.35
N GLU A 195 10.25 14.49 14.94
CA GLU A 195 8.87 14.53 14.44
C GLU A 195 8.79 15.06 13.00
N TYR A 196 9.72 15.90 12.61
CA TYR A 196 9.80 16.55 11.30
C TYR A 196 10.78 15.88 10.36
N GLY A 197 11.70 15.07 10.90
CA GLY A 197 12.75 14.38 10.17
C GLY A 197 12.29 13.09 9.49
N PRO A 198 13.20 12.49 8.69
CA PRO A 198 12.94 11.19 8.08
C PRO A 198 13.03 10.08 9.12
N THR A 199 12.05 9.20 9.12
CA THR A 199 12.08 7.93 9.85
C THR A 199 12.50 6.82 8.87
N PRO A 200 13.47 5.96 9.21
CA PRO A 200 13.84 4.84 8.34
C PRO A 200 12.69 3.86 8.19
N MET A 201 12.54 3.41 6.97
CA MET A 201 11.64 2.33 6.58
C MET A 201 12.44 1.33 5.76
N GLU A 202 12.50 0.10 6.20
CA GLU A 202 13.15 -0.99 5.50
C GLU A 202 12.09 -1.79 4.71
N VAL A 203 12.38 -2.09 3.45
CA VAL A 203 11.56 -2.94 2.61
C VAL A 203 12.39 -4.14 2.19
N THR A 204 12.09 -5.30 2.77
CA THR A 204 12.74 -6.56 2.40
C THR A 204 11.97 -7.20 1.25
N VAL A 205 12.63 -7.39 0.10
CA VAL A 205 12.16 -8.26 -0.99
C VAL A 205 12.41 -9.71 -0.54
N ALA A 206 11.46 -10.28 0.18
CA ALA A 206 11.60 -11.59 0.80
C ALA A 206 11.36 -12.75 -0.18
N LYS A 207 10.60 -12.52 -1.24
CA LYS A 207 10.38 -13.43 -2.36
C LYS A 207 10.35 -12.65 -3.67
N ASN A 208 11.03 -13.19 -4.70
CA ASN A 208 10.96 -12.67 -6.07
C ASN A 208 11.20 -13.82 -7.05
N ARG A 209 10.15 -14.25 -7.75
CA ARG A 209 10.27 -15.38 -8.72
C ARG A 209 11.10 -15.03 -9.95
N HIS A 210 11.22 -13.75 -10.28
CA HIS A 210 11.82 -13.30 -11.53
C HIS A 210 13.08 -12.45 -11.31
N GLY A 211 13.60 -12.38 -10.09
CA GLY A 211 14.75 -11.56 -9.78
C GLY A 211 15.36 -11.85 -8.41
N ARG A 212 16.19 -10.93 -7.95
CA ARG A 212 16.91 -11.07 -6.68
C ARG A 212 16.03 -10.67 -5.50
N THR A 213 16.33 -11.25 -4.34
CA THR A 213 15.85 -10.78 -3.03
C THR A 213 16.87 -9.80 -2.45
N GLY A 214 16.48 -9.04 -1.43
CA GLY A 214 17.34 -8.06 -0.78
C GLY A 214 16.58 -7.06 0.06
N LYS A 215 17.29 -6.10 0.64
CA LYS A 215 16.71 -4.99 1.43
C LYS A 215 16.85 -3.67 0.68
N ILE A 216 15.87 -2.80 0.85
CA ILE A 216 15.81 -1.44 0.33
C ILE A 216 15.53 -0.53 1.52
N GLU A 217 16.33 0.53 1.67
CA GLU A 217 16.14 1.53 2.71
C GLU A 217 15.46 2.75 2.13
N LEU A 218 14.43 3.24 2.84
CA LEU A 218 13.64 4.39 2.47
C LEU A 218 13.56 5.37 3.65
N ASN A 219 13.38 6.64 3.34
CA ASN A 219 13.09 7.70 4.29
C ASN A 219 11.59 8.01 4.28
N TRP A 220 10.91 7.77 5.40
CA TRP A 220 9.51 8.11 5.57
C TRP A 220 9.34 9.36 6.44
N TYR A 221 8.82 10.42 5.85
CA TYR A 221 8.41 11.63 6.56
C TYR A 221 6.98 11.43 7.10
N MET A 222 6.88 11.00 8.36
CA MET A 222 5.62 10.53 8.94
C MET A 222 4.52 11.60 8.92
N ARG A 223 4.85 12.85 9.15
CA ARG A 223 3.91 13.98 9.19
C ARG A 223 3.17 14.17 7.86
N SER A 224 3.88 14.17 6.77
CA SER A 224 3.30 14.33 5.42
C SER A 224 2.90 13.02 4.76
N GLY A 225 3.44 11.90 5.23
CA GLY A 225 3.32 10.59 4.58
C GLY A 225 4.22 10.42 3.36
N ARG A 226 5.18 11.34 3.14
CA ARG A 226 6.10 11.28 2.00
C ARG A 226 7.14 10.20 2.21
N ILE A 227 7.42 9.40 1.16
CA ILE A 227 8.47 8.38 1.17
C ILE A 227 9.47 8.70 0.06
N LEU A 228 10.75 8.69 0.40
CA LEU A 228 11.86 8.96 -0.52
C LEU A 228 12.93 7.87 -0.41
N GLU A 229 13.69 7.68 -1.47
CA GLU A 229 14.89 6.82 -1.46
C GLU A 229 15.99 7.43 -0.59
N VAL A 230 16.71 6.56 0.13
CA VAL A 230 17.95 6.96 0.82
C VAL A 230 19.00 7.22 -0.26
N ARG A 231 19.49 8.45 -0.35
CA ARG A 231 20.63 8.77 -1.23
C ARG A 231 21.91 8.41 -0.50
N HIS A 232 22.52 7.29 -0.84
CA HIS A 232 23.89 7.03 -0.47
C HIS A 232 24.77 8.03 -1.24
N ARG A 233 25.43 8.93 -0.52
CA ARG A 233 26.51 9.72 -1.12
C ARG A 233 27.63 8.70 -1.39
N GLY A 234 27.84 8.35 -2.67
CA GLY A 234 29.03 7.66 -3.12
C GLY A 234 30.27 8.50 -2.92
#